data_df1ea8ec00ca7fdb1864215c9d50c1d2
#
_entry.id   df1ea8ec00ca7fdb1864215c9d50c1d2
#
_cell.length_a   1.000
_cell.length_b   1.000
_cell.length_c   1.000
_cell.angle_alpha   90.00
_cell.angle_beta   90.00
_cell.angle_gamma   90.00
#
_symmetry.space_group_name_H-M   'P 1'
#
loop_
_entity.id
_entity.type
_entity.pdbx_description
1 polymer ?
#
loop_
_entity_poly.entity_id
_entity_poly.type
_entity_poly.pdbx_seq_one_letter_code
_entity_poly.pdbx_strand_id
1 'polypeptide(L)'
;MLSQSDKGGADRALFILSIFARIERAVTVAELITLTGLPQSTVYRQLTLLKKWGFVFESQGEYMPGPRCLPLAWGFNQSSFLLQHARKDMLALATQTGESVGILAAVEDVAVCLDMVESTSSLRCSFVKGRSLPLIRGASAKSLLAFLPEAKREAVVQQAIRQGQLSPDQAERLAADILQVQKQGYAVTDGEVDDGVWGVSAPLFQQKRLALGSITLMAPTARATPRAQQLIEATVKAATTISSTLKALVE
;
A
#
# COMPACT_ATOMS: atom_id res chain seq x y z
N MET A 1 -7.17 2.78 -17.52
CA MET A 1 -5.90 2.90 -18.26
C MET A 1 -6.07 3.92 -19.37
N LEU A 2 -5.31 5.03 -19.33
CA LEU A 2 -5.16 5.90 -20.50
C LEU A 2 -4.51 5.07 -21.61
N SER A 3 -5.01 5.18 -22.84
CA SER A 3 -4.48 4.44 -23.98
C SER A 3 -2.99 4.73 -24.15
N GLN A 4 -2.20 3.73 -24.58
CA GLN A 4 -0.74 3.88 -24.75
C GLN A 4 -0.33 5.00 -25.72
N SER A 5 -1.24 5.43 -26.63
CA SER A 5 -0.98 6.46 -27.64
C SER A 5 -0.99 7.89 -27.11
N ASP A 6 -1.68 8.18 -26.00
CA ASP A 6 -1.93 9.55 -25.52
C ASP A 6 -1.00 10.05 -24.42
N LYS A 7 -0.04 9.23 -23.98
CA LYS A 7 0.89 9.62 -22.91
C LYS A 7 2.00 10.50 -23.48
N GLY A 8 2.06 11.74 -23.02
CA GLY A 8 3.17 12.66 -23.29
C GLY A 8 4.52 12.12 -22.80
N GLY A 9 5.62 12.79 -23.16
CA GLY A 9 6.96 12.37 -22.73
C GLY A 9 7.11 12.30 -21.21
N ALA A 10 6.49 13.25 -20.48
CA ALA A 10 6.50 13.27 -19.01
C ALA A 10 5.76 12.08 -18.41
N ASP A 11 4.57 11.73 -18.92
CA ASP A 11 3.78 10.58 -18.44
C ASP A 11 4.54 9.26 -18.59
N ARG A 12 5.27 9.10 -19.70
CA ARG A 12 6.08 7.89 -19.93
C ARG A 12 7.25 7.79 -18.96
N ALA A 13 7.90 8.90 -18.63
CA ALA A 13 8.98 8.94 -17.65
C ALA A 13 8.45 8.59 -16.25
N LEU A 14 7.34 9.21 -15.83
CA LEU A 14 6.70 8.94 -14.55
C LEU A 14 6.18 7.50 -14.47
N PHE A 15 5.64 6.95 -15.56
CA PHE A 15 5.20 5.57 -15.62
C PHE A 15 6.37 4.60 -15.43
N ILE A 16 7.52 4.82 -16.09
CA ILE A 16 8.72 4.00 -15.87
C ILE A 16 9.20 4.15 -14.42
N LEU A 17 9.20 5.37 -13.87
CA LEU A 17 9.59 5.60 -12.49
C LEU A 17 8.68 4.85 -11.51
N SER A 18 7.37 4.79 -11.77
CA SER A 18 6.41 4.04 -10.93
C SER A 18 6.64 2.53 -10.93
N ILE A 19 7.24 1.96 -11.99
CA ILE A 19 7.62 0.54 -12.03
C ILE A 19 8.68 0.25 -10.96
N PHE A 20 9.70 1.12 -10.83
CA PHE A 20 10.73 0.96 -9.80
C PHE A 20 10.17 1.03 -8.37
N ALA A 21 9.07 1.74 -8.14
CA ALA A 21 8.40 1.77 -6.84
C ALA A 21 7.72 0.44 -6.47
N ARG A 22 7.48 -0.46 -7.45
CA ARG A 22 6.82 -1.76 -7.27
C ARG A 22 7.79 -2.93 -7.24
N ILE A 23 9.02 -2.73 -7.74
CA ILE A 23 10.03 -3.79 -7.91
C ILE A 23 11.19 -3.49 -6.97
N GLU A 24 11.48 -4.43 -6.06
CA GLU A 24 12.51 -4.28 -5.03
C GLU A 24 13.91 -4.72 -5.48
N ARG A 25 14.11 -4.86 -6.78
CA ARG A 25 15.40 -5.26 -7.37
C ARG A 25 15.75 -4.41 -8.59
N ALA A 26 16.99 -4.48 -9.01
CA ALA A 26 17.40 -3.95 -10.29
C ALA A 26 16.67 -4.66 -11.45
N VAL A 27 16.38 -3.94 -12.52
CA VAL A 27 15.67 -4.43 -13.70
C VAL A 27 16.43 -4.08 -14.98
N THR A 28 16.35 -4.97 -15.95
CA THR A 28 16.92 -4.75 -17.29
C THR A 28 15.99 -3.93 -18.18
N VAL A 29 16.52 -3.38 -19.28
CA VAL A 29 15.69 -2.71 -20.30
C VAL A 29 14.66 -3.67 -20.91
N ALA A 30 15.02 -4.94 -21.12
CA ALA A 30 14.10 -5.93 -21.68
C ALA A 30 12.90 -6.17 -20.76
N GLU A 31 13.12 -6.26 -19.44
CA GLU A 31 12.04 -6.36 -18.46
C GLU A 31 11.18 -5.09 -18.44
N LEU A 32 11.78 -3.90 -18.50
CA LEU A 32 11.03 -2.64 -18.56
C LEU A 32 10.17 -2.55 -19.81
N ILE A 33 10.65 -3.01 -20.97
CA ILE A 33 9.86 -3.08 -22.20
C ILE A 33 8.64 -3.99 -21.98
N THR A 34 8.85 -5.17 -21.41
CA THR A 34 7.76 -6.14 -21.12
C THR A 34 6.75 -5.56 -20.14
N LEU A 35 7.21 -4.95 -19.05
CA LEU A 35 6.36 -4.40 -18.00
C LEU A 35 5.58 -3.15 -18.43
N THR A 36 6.18 -2.32 -19.31
CA THR A 36 5.57 -1.07 -19.75
C THR A 36 4.78 -1.21 -21.05
N GLY A 37 5.14 -2.19 -21.88
CA GLY A 37 4.64 -2.29 -23.26
C GLY A 37 5.11 -1.15 -24.17
N LEU A 38 6.09 -0.34 -23.74
CA LEU A 38 6.62 0.78 -24.52
C LEU A 38 7.67 0.30 -25.52
N PRO A 39 7.78 0.96 -26.69
CA PRO A 39 8.86 0.69 -27.64
C PRO A 39 10.25 0.89 -27.00
N GLN A 40 11.21 0.07 -27.35
CA GLN A 40 12.59 0.10 -26.84
C GLN A 40 13.23 1.50 -26.90
N SER A 41 13.10 2.19 -28.02
CA SER A 41 13.62 3.56 -28.20
C SER A 41 13.00 4.55 -27.22
N THR A 42 11.73 4.36 -26.88
CA THR A 42 11.03 5.18 -25.88
C THR A 42 11.56 4.89 -24.49
N VAL A 43 11.72 3.61 -24.12
CA VAL A 43 12.26 3.23 -22.80
C VAL A 43 13.66 3.81 -22.62
N TYR A 44 14.57 3.64 -23.56
CA TYR A 44 15.92 4.22 -23.48
C TYR A 44 15.92 5.74 -23.35
N ARG A 45 15.08 6.44 -24.10
CA ARG A 45 14.98 7.89 -24.01
C ARG A 45 14.50 8.35 -22.63
N GLN A 46 13.52 7.67 -22.05
CA GLN A 46 13.03 8.01 -20.71
C GLN A 46 14.04 7.64 -19.62
N LEU A 47 14.72 6.50 -19.73
CA LEU A 47 15.79 6.13 -18.80
C LEU A 47 16.94 7.14 -18.83
N THR A 48 17.34 7.63 -20.02
CA THR A 48 18.35 8.69 -20.16
C THR A 48 17.91 9.97 -19.44
N LEU A 49 16.63 10.36 -19.58
CA LEU A 49 16.06 11.51 -18.88
C LEU A 49 16.08 11.31 -17.37
N LEU A 50 15.59 10.17 -16.88
CA LEU A 50 15.53 9.85 -15.45
C LEU A 50 16.94 9.75 -14.83
N LYS A 51 17.91 9.20 -15.55
CA LYS A 51 19.34 9.20 -15.15
C LYS A 51 19.90 10.60 -15.06
N LYS A 52 19.65 11.45 -16.07
CA LYS A 52 20.08 12.87 -16.07
C LYS A 52 19.60 13.60 -14.82
N TRP A 53 18.39 13.33 -14.38
CA TRP A 53 17.80 13.95 -13.19
C TRP A 53 18.12 13.20 -11.89
N GLY A 54 18.84 12.08 -11.95
CA GLY A 54 19.25 11.28 -10.78
C GLY A 54 18.13 10.47 -10.11
N PHE A 55 16.99 10.30 -10.79
CA PHE A 55 15.89 9.45 -10.32
C PHE A 55 16.10 7.96 -10.61
N VAL A 56 16.96 7.65 -11.57
CA VAL A 56 17.36 6.29 -11.91
C VAL A 56 18.87 6.20 -11.95
N PHE A 57 19.40 5.11 -11.45
CA PHE A 57 20.81 4.75 -11.52
C PHE A 57 20.95 3.48 -12.37
N GLU A 58 22.07 3.37 -13.09
CA GLU A 58 22.39 2.19 -13.92
C GLU A 58 23.73 1.61 -13.48
N SER A 59 23.76 0.33 -13.35
CA SER A 59 24.97 -0.44 -13.11
C SER A 59 24.91 -1.76 -13.89
N GLN A 60 25.92 -2.04 -14.68
CA GLN A 60 26.06 -3.28 -15.45
C GLN A 60 24.84 -3.63 -16.35
N GLY A 61 24.18 -2.61 -16.92
CA GLY A 61 22.99 -2.77 -17.77
C GLY A 61 21.69 -2.99 -17.02
N GLU A 62 21.70 -2.94 -15.69
CA GLU A 62 20.54 -2.98 -14.82
C GLU A 62 20.24 -1.59 -14.26
N TYR A 63 18.97 -1.32 -14.04
CA TYR A 63 18.43 -0.03 -13.62
C TYR A 63 17.73 -0.17 -12.27
N MET A 64 17.92 0.83 -11.42
CA MET A 64 17.34 0.90 -10.07
C MET A 64 17.02 2.35 -9.68
N PRO A 65 16.23 2.60 -8.61
CA PRO A 65 15.98 3.95 -8.11
C PRO A 65 17.27 4.69 -7.81
N GLY A 66 17.37 5.92 -8.28
CA GLY A 66 18.51 6.79 -8.08
C GLY A 66 18.43 7.60 -6.78
N PRO A 67 19.53 8.26 -6.37
CA PRO A 67 19.63 8.93 -5.07
C PRO A 67 18.65 10.11 -4.90
N ARG A 68 18.11 10.68 -5.98
CA ARG A 68 17.08 11.73 -5.91
C ARG A 68 15.75 11.26 -5.34
N CYS A 69 15.48 9.95 -5.32
CA CYS A 69 14.28 9.40 -4.70
C CYS A 69 14.30 9.55 -3.18
N LEU A 70 15.48 9.52 -2.54
CA LEU A 70 15.61 9.58 -1.09
C LEU A 70 15.13 10.91 -0.46
N PRO A 71 15.55 12.11 -0.95
CA PRO A 71 15.03 13.37 -0.44
C PRO A 71 13.52 13.53 -0.61
N LEU A 72 12.93 12.99 -1.69
CA LEU A 72 11.48 13.02 -1.89
C LEU A 72 10.76 12.15 -0.86
N ALA A 73 11.24 10.93 -0.62
CA ALA A 73 10.70 10.06 0.41
C ALA A 73 10.84 10.68 1.81
N TRP A 74 11.97 11.32 2.11
CA TRP A 74 12.17 12.03 3.36
C TRP A 74 11.23 13.22 3.53
N GLY A 75 11.11 14.07 2.49
CA GLY A 75 10.18 15.20 2.47
C GLY A 75 8.73 14.76 2.65
N PHE A 76 8.32 13.67 2.00
CA PHE A 76 7.00 13.08 2.21
C PHE A 76 6.77 12.69 3.67
N ASN A 77 7.70 11.97 4.31
CA ASN A 77 7.58 11.57 5.71
C ASN A 77 7.47 12.76 6.66
N GLN A 78 8.19 13.86 6.39
CA GLN A 78 8.14 15.08 7.21
C GLN A 78 6.85 15.86 7.04
N SER A 79 6.28 15.91 5.84
CA SER A 79 5.10 16.70 5.49
C SER A 79 3.79 15.92 5.50
N SER A 80 3.83 14.60 5.65
CA SER A 80 2.61 13.78 5.64
C SER A 80 1.74 14.05 6.85
N PHE A 81 0.62 14.74 6.61
CA PHE A 81 -0.39 15.04 7.61
C PHE A 81 -0.88 13.78 8.35
N LEU A 82 -1.13 12.71 7.61
CA LEU A 82 -1.56 11.43 8.20
C LEU A 82 -0.50 10.88 9.17
N LEU A 83 0.77 10.82 8.76
CA LEU A 83 1.82 10.23 9.59
C LEU A 83 2.11 11.05 10.84
N GLN A 84 2.13 12.39 10.74
CA GLN A 84 2.36 13.26 11.89
C GLN A 84 1.34 13.03 13.01
N HIS A 85 0.07 12.79 12.66
CA HIS A 85 -1.01 12.64 13.63
C HIS A 85 -1.30 11.19 14.02
N ALA A 86 -0.90 10.20 13.21
CA ALA A 86 -1.10 8.78 13.52
C ALA A 86 0.05 8.15 14.33
N ARG A 87 1.26 8.71 14.27
CA ARG A 87 2.47 8.07 14.81
C ARG A 87 2.39 7.76 16.30
N LYS A 88 1.82 8.64 17.11
CA LYS A 88 1.66 8.44 18.55
C LYS A 88 0.80 7.21 18.86
N ASP A 89 -0.36 7.11 18.22
CA ASP A 89 -1.30 6.03 18.45
C ASP A 89 -0.82 4.71 17.85
N MET A 90 -0.10 4.78 16.72
CA MET A 90 0.58 3.63 16.13
C MET A 90 1.62 3.03 17.10
N LEU A 91 2.46 3.87 17.71
CA LEU A 91 3.44 3.46 18.73
C LEU A 91 2.74 2.87 19.98
N ALA A 92 1.68 3.50 20.44
CA ALA A 92 0.91 3.03 21.60
C ALA A 92 0.29 1.65 21.33
N LEU A 93 -0.31 1.43 20.13
CA LEU A 93 -0.87 0.15 19.73
C LEU A 93 0.22 -0.94 19.66
N ALA A 94 1.36 -0.64 19.03
CA ALA A 94 2.48 -1.59 18.95
C ALA A 94 3.02 -1.96 20.34
N THR A 95 3.19 -0.99 21.22
CA THR A 95 3.63 -1.23 22.61
C THR A 95 2.63 -2.03 23.41
N GLN A 96 1.33 -1.69 23.31
CA GLN A 96 0.25 -2.39 24.03
C GLN A 96 0.11 -3.85 23.61
N THR A 97 0.25 -4.13 22.32
CA THR A 97 0.00 -5.46 21.75
C THR A 97 1.26 -6.33 21.68
N GLY A 98 2.43 -5.69 21.59
CA GLY A 98 3.72 -6.35 21.30
C GLY A 98 3.86 -6.76 19.83
N GLU A 99 2.93 -6.35 18.96
CA GLU A 99 2.89 -6.75 17.55
C GLU A 99 3.28 -5.60 16.62
N SER A 100 3.59 -5.93 15.36
CA SER A 100 3.94 -4.94 14.36
C SER A 100 2.71 -4.15 13.89
N VAL A 101 2.87 -2.84 13.75
CA VAL A 101 1.78 -1.93 13.34
C VAL A 101 2.26 -1.02 12.22
N GLY A 102 1.50 -0.95 11.12
CA GLY A 102 1.78 -0.12 9.97
C GLY A 102 0.66 0.85 9.63
N ILE A 103 1.03 1.97 9.01
CA ILE A 103 0.12 2.89 8.33
C ILE A 103 0.27 2.69 6.84
N LEU A 104 -0.84 2.41 6.16
CA LEU A 104 -0.88 2.20 4.71
C LEU A 104 -1.86 3.18 4.06
N ALA A 105 -1.61 3.50 2.79
CA ALA A 105 -2.53 4.29 1.98
C ALA A 105 -2.72 3.67 0.59
N ALA A 106 -3.89 3.93 0.00
CA ALA A 106 -4.17 3.51 -1.36
C ALA A 106 -3.55 4.48 -2.37
N VAL A 107 -2.73 3.97 -3.26
CA VAL A 107 -2.14 4.69 -4.39
C VAL A 107 -2.46 3.90 -5.65
N GLU A 108 -3.32 4.44 -6.49
CA GLU A 108 -3.86 3.74 -7.67
C GLU A 108 -4.50 2.38 -7.32
N ASP A 109 -3.86 1.27 -7.68
CA ASP A 109 -4.31 -0.11 -7.50
C ASP A 109 -3.53 -0.88 -6.40
N VAL A 110 -2.70 -0.16 -5.63
CA VAL A 110 -1.87 -0.75 -4.58
C VAL A 110 -2.07 -0.08 -3.21
N ALA A 111 -1.86 -0.84 -2.15
CA ALA A 111 -1.69 -0.34 -0.79
C ALA A 111 -0.19 -0.14 -0.53
N VAL A 112 0.24 1.08 -0.23
CA VAL A 112 1.64 1.43 0.05
C VAL A 112 1.83 1.57 1.56
N CYS A 113 2.86 0.92 2.11
CA CYS A 113 3.25 1.10 3.50
C CYS A 113 3.96 2.46 3.68
N LEU A 114 3.32 3.38 4.38
CA LEU A 114 3.84 4.71 4.62
C LEU A 114 4.78 4.76 5.83
N ASP A 115 4.42 4.07 6.91
CA ASP A 115 5.24 3.95 8.12
C ASP A 115 4.98 2.62 8.83
N MET A 116 5.94 2.19 9.66
CA MET A 116 5.93 0.92 10.35
C MET A 116 6.60 1.00 11.71
N VAL A 117 5.98 0.42 12.72
CA VAL A 117 6.59 0.10 14.01
C VAL A 117 6.66 -1.42 14.10
N GLU A 118 7.86 -1.96 14.10
CA GLU A 118 8.07 -3.39 14.18
C GLU A 118 7.92 -3.90 15.61
N SER A 119 7.40 -5.11 15.75
CA SER A 119 7.45 -5.88 16.99
C SER A 119 8.89 -6.13 17.40
N THR A 120 9.15 -6.11 18.70
CA THR A 120 10.46 -6.47 19.28
C THR A 120 10.67 -7.98 19.41
N SER A 121 9.64 -8.78 19.11
CA SER A 121 9.72 -10.25 19.12
C SER A 121 10.67 -10.76 18.02
N SER A 122 11.43 -11.83 18.31
CA SER A 122 12.32 -12.47 17.32
C SER A 122 11.53 -12.96 16.10
N LEU A 123 10.39 -13.63 16.30
CA LEU A 123 9.44 -13.95 15.24
C LEU A 123 8.42 -12.81 15.13
N ARG A 124 8.47 -12.05 14.03
CA ARG A 124 7.58 -10.94 13.77
C ARG A 124 7.17 -10.87 12.31
N CYS A 125 6.01 -10.30 12.04
CA CYS A 125 5.59 -9.90 10.71
C CYS A 125 5.92 -8.42 10.51
N SER A 126 6.34 -8.02 9.32
CA SER A 126 6.68 -6.63 9.03
C SER A 126 6.44 -6.30 7.55
N PHE A 127 5.98 -5.09 7.30
CA PHE A 127 6.06 -4.49 5.96
C PHE A 127 7.27 -3.57 5.87
N VAL A 128 7.89 -3.52 4.71
CA VAL A 128 8.94 -2.54 4.45
C VAL A 128 8.29 -1.21 4.06
N LYS A 129 8.77 -0.10 4.61
CA LYS A 129 8.30 1.24 4.21
C LYS A 129 8.52 1.46 2.71
N GLY A 130 7.51 1.99 2.03
CA GLY A 130 7.50 2.17 0.59
C GLY A 130 7.09 0.93 -0.19
N ARG A 131 7.07 -0.25 0.42
CA ARG A 131 6.57 -1.47 -0.21
C ARG A 131 5.09 -1.35 -0.50
N SER A 132 4.67 -1.88 -1.64
CA SER A 132 3.28 -1.89 -2.07
C SER A 132 2.75 -3.31 -2.26
N LEU A 133 1.46 -3.49 -1.96
CA LEU A 133 0.70 -4.72 -2.18
C LEU A 133 -0.53 -4.41 -3.03
N PRO A 134 -0.97 -5.31 -3.92
CA PRO A 134 -2.22 -5.14 -4.64
C PRO A 134 -3.42 -4.91 -3.70
N LEU A 135 -4.33 -3.99 -4.04
CA LEU A 135 -5.53 -3.67 -3.23
C LEU A 135 -6.59 -4.79 -3.18
N ILE A 136 -6.29 -5.97 -3.64
CA ILE A 136 -7.23 -7.08 -3.80
C ILE A 136 -7.10 -8.19 -2.75
N ARG A 137 -6.07 -8.16 -1.88
CA ARG A 137 -5.88 -9.18 -0.85
C ARG A 137 -5.15 -8.62 0.37
N GLY A 138 -5.44 -9.20 1.53
CA GLY A 138 -4.88 -8.79 2.82
C GLY A 138 -5.72 -7.73 3.52
N ALA A 139 -5.62 -7.67 4.85
CA ALA A 139 -6.46 -6.83 5.69
C ALA A 139 -6.36 -5.34 5.33
N SER A 140 -5.14 -4.82 5.15
CA SER A 140 -4.92 -3.42 4.76
C SER A 140 -5.55 -3.06 3.43
N ALA A 141 -5.38 -3.93 2.43
CA ALA A 141 -5.94 -3.75 1.10
C ALA A 141 -7.48 -3.73 1.13
N LYS A 142 -8.11 -4.72 1.77
CA LYS A 142 -9.57 -4.80 1.93
C LYS A 142 -10.13 -3.60 2.70
N SER A 143 -9.45 -3.18 3.76
CA SER A 143 -9.83 -2.01 4.55
C SER A 143 -9.79 -0.71 3.73
N LEU A 144 -8.78 -0.53 2.89
CA LEU A 144 -8.67 0.62 1.99
C LEU A 144 -9.68 0.55 0.84
N LEU A 145 -9.75 -0.60 0.16
CA LEU A 145 -10.61 -0.81 -1.01
C LEU A 145 -12.10 -0.59 -0.68
N ALA A 146 -12.52 -0.99 0.53
CA ALA A 146 -13.90 -0.85 0.99
C ALA A 146 -14.38 0.61 1.01
N PHE A 147 -13.47 1.56 1.23
CA PHE A 147 -13.79 2.99 1.36
C PHE A 147 -13.21 3.86 0.23
N LEU A 148 -12.74 3.26 -0.87
CA LEU A 148 -12.51 3.98 -2.12
C LEU A 148 -13.85 4.38 -2.76
N PRO A 149 -13.87 5.46 -3.56
CA PRO A 149 -14.99 5.76 -4.43
C PRO A 149 -15.37 4.55 -5.29
N GLU A 150 -16.67 4.29 -5.47
CA GLU A 150 -17.17 3.09 -6.14
C GLU A 150 -16.53 2.84 -7.51
N ALA A 151 -16.50 3.87 -8.36
CA ALA A 151 -15.87 3.77 -9.67
C ALA A 151 -14.38 3.38 -9.63
N LYS A 152 -13.63 3.85 -8.61
CA LYS A 152 -12.23 3.45 -8.41
C LYS A 152 -12.13 2.00 -7.94
N ARG A 153 -12.99 1.61 -7.00
CA ARG A 153 -13.03 0.24 -6.48
C ARG A 153 -13.31 -0.75 -7.61
N GLU A 154 -14.33 -0.48 -8.42
CA GLU A 154 -14.67 -1.29 -9.59
C GLU A 154 -13.53 -1.36 -10.59
N ALA A 155 -12.88 -0.23 -10.90
CA ALA A 155 -11.75 -0.20 -11.83
C ALA A 155 -10.58 -1.07 -11.34
N VAL A 156 -10.25 -1.05 -10.04
CA VAL A 156 -9.20 -1.89 -9.43
C VAL A 156 -9.55 -3.38 -9.59
N VAL A 157 -10.77 -3.79 -9.24
CA VAL A 157 -11.20 -5.19 -9.33
C VAL A 157 -11.22 -5.66 -10.78
N GLN A 158 -11.78 -4.88 -11.70
CA GLN A 158 -11.81 -5.21 -13.12
C GLN A 158 -10.41 -5.30 -13.73
N GLN A 159 -9.49 -4.45 -13.30
CA GLN A 159 -8.09 -4.53 -13.75
C GLN A 159 -7.44 -5.81 -13.25
N ALA A 160 -7.63 -6.19 -11.99
CA ALA A 160 -7.08 -7.42 -11.42
C ALA A 160 -7.61 -8.67 -12.13
N ILE A 161 -8.89 -8.68 -12.50
CA ILE A 161 -9.48 -9.78 -13.31
C ILE A 161 -8.81 -9.83 -14.69
N ARG A 162 -8.70 -8.69 -15.39
CA ARG A 162 -8.05 -8.65 -16.72
C ARG A 162 -6.59 -9.08 -16.70
N GLN A 163 -5.90 -8.86 -15.58
CA GLN A 163 -4.49 -9.25 -15.39
C GLN A 163 -4.34 -10.71 -14.90
N GLY A 164 -5.44 -11.44 -14.71
CA GLY A 164 -5.42 -12.81 -14.19
C GLY A 164 -5.01 -12.91 -12.70
N GLN A 165 -5.04 -11.79 -11.97
CA GLN A 165 -4.73 -11.76 -10.53
C GLN A 165 -5.92 -12.19 -9.67
N LEU A 166 -7.14 -12.10 -10.21
CA LEU A 166 -8.38 -12.56 -9.59
C LEU A 166 -9.17 -13.42 -10.57
N SER A 167 -9.61 -14.60 -10.13
CA SER A 167 -10.67 -15.34 -10.81
C SER A 167 -12.05 -14.70 -10.54
N PRO A 168 -13.08 -15.00 -11.34
CA PRO A 168 -14.44 -14.52 -11.07
C PRO A 168 -14.92 -14.85 -9.65
N ASP A 169 -14.69 -16.09 -9.19
CA ASP A 169 -15.08 -16.53 -7.84
C ASP A 169 -14.34 -15.77 -6.73
N GLN A 170 -13.06 -15.46 -6.95
CA GLN A 170 -12.27 -14.64 -6.01
C GLN A 170 -12.78 -13.19 -5.98
N ALA A 171 -13.19 -12.64 -7.12
CA ALA A 171 -13.75 -11.30 -7.19
C ALA A 171 -15.10 -11.21 -6.45
N GLU A 172 -15.95 -12.25 -6.55
CA GLU A 172 -17.21 -12.32 -5.82
C GLU A 172 -16.98 -12.39 -4.30
N ARG A 173 -16.03 -13.22 -3.85
CA ARG A 173 -15.63 -13.28 -2.43
C ARG A 173 -15.08 -11.95 -1.94
N LEU A 174 -14.23 -11.30 -2.72
CA LEU A 174 -13.71 -9.97 -2.39
C LEU A 174 -14.84 -8.94 -2.26
N ALA A 175 -15.85 -8.98 -3.13
CA ALA A 175 -17.00 -8.10 -3.03
C ALA A 175 -17.80 -8.33 -1.73
N ALA A 176 -18.01 -9.59 -1.33
CA ALA A 176 -18.63 -9.93 -0.05
C ALA A 176 -17.81 -9.42 1.16
N ASP A 177 -16.49 -9.62 1.12
CA ASP A 177 -15.57 -9.12 2.16
C ASP A 177 -15.64 -7.59 2.28
N ILE A 178 -15.67 -6.88 1.15
CA ILE A 178 -15.78 -5.41 1.12
C ILE A 178 -17.08 -4.96 1.80
N LEU A 179 -18.20 -5.59 1.50
CA LEU A 179 -19.48 -5.27 2.15
C LEU A 179 -19.44 -5.51 3.66
N GLN A 180 -18.79 -6.60 4.08
CA GLN A 180 -18.59 -6.88 5.50
C GLN A 180 -17.70 -5.81 6.16
N VAL A 181 -16.60 -5.43 5.54
CA VAL A 181 -15.70 -4.38 6.03
C VAL A 181 -16.42 -3.04 6.14
N GLN A 182 -17.24 -2.67 5.17
CA GLN A 182 -18.05 -1.44 5.22
C GLN A 182 -19.05 -1.44 6.39
N LYS A 183 -19.59 -2.61 6.75
CA LYS A 183 -20.56 -2.76 7.83
C LYS A 183 -19.89 -2.75 9.22
N GLN A 184 -18.77 -3.48 9.38
CA GLN A 184 -18.11 -3.64 10.68
C GLN A 184 -16.99 -2.62 10.96
N GLY A 185 -16.47 -1.95 9.92
CA GLY A 185 -15.43 -0.90 10.04
C GLY A 185 -13.99 -1.41 10.11
N TYR A 186 -13.74 -2.69 9.90
CA TYR A 186 -12.40 -3.26 9.87
C TYR A 186 -12.33 -4.51 8.99
N ALA A 187 -11.14 -4.90 8.58
CA ALA A 187 -10.86 -6.15 7.87
C ALA A 187 -9.95 -7.05 8.72
N VAL A 188 -10.17 -8.36 8.65
CA VAL A 188 -9.28 -9.37 9.23
C VAL A 188 -8.93 -10.38 8.15
N THR A 189 -7.66 -10.79 8.10
CA THR A 189 -7.20 -11.85 7.21
C THR A 189 -6.22 -12.77 7.93
N ASP A 190 -6.17 -14.01 7.52
CA ASP A 190 -5.22 -15.02 8.00
C ASP A 190 -4.68 -15.80 6.81
N GLY A 191 -3.36 -15.74 6.60
CA GLY A 191 -2.66 -16.43 5.51
C GLY A 191 -2.92 -15.90 4.10
N GLU A 192 -3.62 -14.76 3.93
CA GLU A 192 -3.95 -14.27 2.58
C GLU A 192 -2.77 -13.65 1.83
N VAL A 193 -1.84 -13.03 2.52
CA VAL A 193 -0.66 -12.39 1.92
C VAL A 193 0.51 -13.36 1.98
N ASP A 194 0.82 -13.82 3.19
CA ASP A 194 1.86 -14.80 3.47
C ASP A 194 1.31 -15.84 4.45
N ASP A 195 1.66 -17.10 4.26
CA ASP A 195 1.25 -18.20 5.14
C ASP A 195 1.69 -17.94 6.59
N GLY A 196 0.77 -18.15 7.54
CA GLY A 196 1.03 -17.93 8.97
C GLY A 196 1.05 -16.47 9.41
N VAL A 197 0.68 -15.53 8.54
CA VAL A 197 0.51 -14.11 8.87
C VAL A 197 -0.96 -13.77 9.05
N TRP A 198 -1.30 -13.38 10.27
CA TRP A 198 -2.60 -12.83 10.62
C TRP A 198 -2.54 -11.30 10.63
N GLY A 199 -3.59 -10.65 10.12
CA GLY A 199 -3.66 -9.20 10.08
C GLY A 199 -5.05 -8.66 10.36
N VAL A 200 -5.10 -7.53 11.06
CA VAL A 200 -6.31 -6.71 11.21
C VAL A 200 -6.01 -5.27 10.77
N SER A 201 -6.94 -4.68 10.03
CA SER A 201 -6.80 -3.32 9.51
C SER A 201 -8.09 -2.54 9.66
N ALA A 202 -7.98 -1.30 10.11
CA ALA A 202 -9.09 -0.38 10.21
C ALA A 202 -8.78 0.93 9.44
N PRO A 203 -9.79 1.50 8.72
CA PRO A 203 -9.61 2.71 7.93
C PRO A 203 -9.42 3.94 8.80
N LEU A 204 -8.70 4.93 8.29
CA LEU A 204 -8.45 6.22 8.91
C LEU A 204 -9.15 7.31 8.11
N PHE A 205 -10.07 8.01 8.74
CA PHE A 205 -10.91 9.01 8.10
C PHE A 205 -10.58 10.44 8.55
N GLN A 206 -10.46 11.34 7.61
CA GLN A 206 -10.47 12.78 7.86
C GLN A 206 -11.87 13.38 7.62
N GLN A 207 -12.56 12.85 6.62
CA GLN A 207 -13.93 13.23 6.25
C GLN A 207 -14.82 11.99 6.17
N LYS A 208 -16.15 12.21 6.14
CA LYS A 208 -17.09 11.09 6.02
C LYS A 208 -16.84 10.29 4.73
N ARG A 209 -16.70 8.97 4.86
CA ARG A 209 -16.69 7.97 3.79
C ARG A 209 -15.48 7.90 2.86
N LEU A 210 -14.42 8.70 3.04
CA LEU A 210 -13.20 8.56 2.28
C LEU A 210 -12.03 8.30 3.23
N ALA A 211 -11.44 7.13 3.15
CA ALA A 211 -10.27 6.80 3.96
C ALA A 211 -9.01 7.45 3.37
N LEU A 212 -8.26 8.19 4.20
CA LEU A 212 -6.93 8.69 3.87
C LEU A 212 -5.88 7.58 3.90
N GLY A 213 -6.12 6.56 4.71
CA GLY A 213 -5.23 5.44 4.92
C GLY A 213 -5.88 4.38 5.79
N SER A 214 -5.09 3.43 6.26
CA SER A 214 -5.49 2.45 7.26
C SER A 214 -4.38 2.23 8.27
N ILE A 215 -4.76 1.86 9.50
CA ILE A 215 -3.85 1.30 10.49
C ILE A 215 -4.00 -0.20 10.49
N THR A 216 -2.88 -0.91 10.37
CA THR A 216 -2.85 -2.38 10.26
C THR A 216 -1.93 -2.96 11.31
N LEU A 217 -2.45 -3.88 12.11
CA LEU A 217 -1.67 -4.71 13.02
C LEU A 217 -1.45 -6.08 12.37
N MET A 218 -0.22 -6.58 12.46
CA MET A 218 0.17 -7.90 11.94
C MET A 218 0.88 -8.70 13.00
N ALA A 219 0.57 -9.98 13.04
CA ALA A 219 1.18 -10.93 13.95
C ALA A 219 1.28 -12.33 13.31
N PRO A 220 2.20 -13.19 13.77
CA PRO A 220 2.14 -14.61 13.45
C PRO A 220 0.79 -15.21 13.89
N THR A 221 0.13 -15.97 13.00
CA THR A 221 -1.19 -16.57 13.26
C THR A 221 -1.28 -17.29 14.60
N ALA A 222 -0.28 -18.10 14.94
CA ALA A 222 -0.26 -18.86 16.21
C ALA A 222 -0.32 -17.95 17.44
N ARG A 223 0.22 -16.72 17.36
CA ARG A 223 0.20 -15.75 18.46
C ARG A 223 -1.06 -14.88 18.43
N ALA A 224 -1.59 -14.60 17.25
CA ALA A 224 -2.78 -13.77 17.07
C ALA A 224 -4.08 -14.49 17.39
N THR A 225 -4.25 -15.75 16.96
CA THR A 225 -5.51 -16.50 17.08
C THR A 225 -6.09 -16.51 18.50
N PRO A 226 -5.34 -16.83 19.57
CA PRO A 226 -5.89 -16.84 20.93
C PRO A 226 -6.24 -15.45 21.47
N ARG A 227 -5.80 -14.37 20.79
CA ARG A 227 -5.97 -12.96 21.18
C ARG A 227 -6.71 -12.15 20.12
N ALA A 228 -7.29 -12.78 19.10
CA ALA A 228 -7.80 -12.10 17.91
C ALA A 228 -8.78 -10.99 18.26
N GLN A 229 -9.77 -11.25 19.12
CA GLN A 229 -10.74 -10.24 19.52
C GLN A 229 -10.09 -9.03 20.21
N GLN A 230 -9.13 -9.25 21.11
CA GLN A 230 -8.38 -8.19 21.77
C GLN A 230 -7.58 -7.33 20.78
N LEU A 231 -6.94 -7.96 19.80
CA LEU A 231 -6.15 -7.27 18.76
C LEU A 231 -7.04 -6.45 17.83
N ILE A 232 -8.22 -6.98 17.48
CA ILE A 232 -9.24 -6.27 16.70
C ILE A 232 -9.70 -5.00 17.44
N GLU A 233 -10.14 -5.16 18.69
CA GLU A 233 -10.64 -4.05 19.50
C GLU A 233 -9.58 -2.96 19.69
N ALA A 234 -8.32 -3.34 19.98
CA ALA A 234 -7.22 -2.38 20.13
C ALA A 234 -6.96 -1.63 18.83
N THR A 235 -6.96 -2.32 17.68
CA THR A 235 -6.72 -1.70 16.36
C THR A 235 -7.86 -0.75 15.99
N VAL A 236 -9.11 -1.15 16.17
CA VAL A 236 -10.29 -0.31 15.89
C VAL A 236 -10.31 0.94 16.80
N LYS A 237 -9.97 0.78 18.08
CA LYS A 237 -9.85 1.90 19.03
C LYS A 237 -8.77 2.90 18.56
N ALA A 238 -7.59 2.42 18.19
CA ALA A 238 -6.52 3.27 17.65
C ALA A 238 -6.96 4.01 16.37
N ALA A 239 -7.61 3.32 15.43
CA ALA A 239 -8.15 3.92 14.22
C ALA A 239 -9.19 5.01 14.52
N THR A 240 -10.05 4.79 15.49
CA THR A 240 -11.06 5.76 15.92
C THR A 240 -10.41 7.01 16.51
N THR A 241 -9.41 6.83 17.38
CA THR A 241 -8.66 7.95 17.99
C THR A 241 -7.95 8.77 16.92
N ILE A 242 -7.21 8.15 16.02
CA ILE A 242 -6.52 8.82 14.91
C ILE A 242 -7.53 9.59 14.06
N SER A 243 -8.62 8.93 13.64
CA SER A 243 -9.65 9.56 12.81
C SER A 243 -10.31 10.76 13.48
N SER A 244 -10.51 10.71 14.79
CA SER A 244 -11.05 11.84 15.57
C SER A 244 -10.07 13.02 15.56
N THR A 245 -8.78 12.76 15.76
CA THR A 245 -7.72 13.77 15.66
C THR A 245 -7.65 14.40 14.27
N LEU A 246 -7.68 13.57 13.20
CA LEU A 246 -7.63 14.04 11.82
C LEU A 246 -8.84 14.92 11.44
N LYS A 247 -10.02 14.63 11.98
CA LYS A 247 -11.25 15.44 11.77
C LYS A 247 -11.17 16.78 12.46
N ALA A 248 -10.76 16.80 13.73
CA ALA A 248 -10.69 18.02 14.54
C ALA A 248 -9.70 19.08 13.99
N LEU A 249 -8.80 18.69 13.11
CA LEU A 249 -7.80 19.59 12.50
C LEU A 249 -8.28 20.23 11.17
N VAL A 250 -9.47 19.88 10.69
CA VAL A 250 -10.04 20.38 9.43
C VAL A 250 -11.30 21.22 9.68
N GLU A 251 -11.87 21.12 10.88
CA GLU A 251 -12.93 21.99 11.39
C GLU A 251 -12.35 23.31 11.95
#